data_ae66da2e30d719f9f24e556d52e4aa5d
#
_entry.id   ae66da2e30d719f9f24e556d52e4aa5d
#
_cell.length_a   1.000
_cell.length_b   1.000
_cell.length_c   1.000
_cell.angle_alpha   90.00
_cell.angle_beta   90.00
_cell.angle_gamma   90.00
#
_symmetry.space_group_name_H-M   'P 1'
#
loop_
_entity.id
_entity.type
_entity.pdbx_description
1 polymer ?
#
loop_
_entity_poly.entity_id
_entity_poly.type
_entity_poly.pdbx_seq_one_letter_code
_entity_poly.pdbx_strand_id
1 'polypeptide(L)'
;MCQQPCSDDDYGYNLFPDRNTAKSKKAFITQSLFTFNHKCQVMLQFAMETSPYAKLLLSAMKSSGCTVYKDRHFSCEDCDGSVSGGFDANSSQIVLCQNNIHQQAHMNRVVTHELIHAFDHCRAHVDWFNNYRHLACSEIRAANLSGDCSFSSEINRFNFGLKNHRQECVRGRALRSILAVRKISHEEAGKIVDEVFDSCFNDTAPFGRIPHTNKDAKFATRHYESRDRYHANV
;
A
#
# COMPACT_ATOMS: atom_id res chain seq x y z
N MET A 1 14.09 -24.11 10.43
CA MET A 1 14.72 -24.55 9.17
C MET A 1 13.63 -25.08 8.26
N CYS A 2 13.07 -24.26 7.36
CA CYS A 2 12.17 -24.74 6.32
C CYS A 2 13.02 -25.27 5.18
N GLN A 3 13.03 -26.58 5.01
CA GLN A 3 13.76 -27.27 3.94
C GLN A 3 12.90 -27.61 2.72
N GLN A 4 11.82 -26.87 2.47
CA GLN A 4 11.09 -26.94 1.21
C GLN A 4 11.01 -25.53 0.62
N PRO A 5 11.21 -25.37 -0.70
CA PRO A 5 10.96 -24.08 -1.34
C PRO A 5 9.48 -23.78 -1.16
N CYS A 6 9.17 -22.70 -0.45
CA CYS A 6 7.82 -22.15 -0.40
C CYS A 6 7.38 -21.89 -1.85
N SER A 7 6.22 -22.41 -2.25
CA SER A 7 5.68 -22.14 -3.57
C SER A 7 5.34 -20.65 -3.67
N ASP A 8 5.57 -20.03 -4.82
CA ASP A 8 5.22 -18.61 -5.09
C ASP A 8 3.75 -18.29 -4.77
N ASP A 9 2.89 -19.30 -4.79
CA ASP A 9 1.46 -19.21 -4.43
C ASP A 9 1.22 -18.88 -2.94
N ASP A 10 2.19 -19.11 -2.06
CA ASP A 10 2.03 -18.88 -0.62
C ASP A 10 2.14 -17.41 -0.22
N TYR A 11 2.66 -16.57 -1.12
CA TYR A 11 2.91 -15.14 -0.88
C TYR A 11 2.10 -14.19 -1.79
N GLY A 12 1.15 -14.72 -2.54
CA GLY A 12 0.30 -13.93 -3.43
C GLY A 12 0.94 -13.60 -4.78
N TYR A 13 2.10 -14.17 -5.13
CA TYR A 13 2.76 -13.94 -6.43
C TYR A 13 1.93 -14.44 -7.61
N ASN A 14 0.99 -15.36 -7.39
CA ASN A 14 0.01 -15.78 -8.41
C ASN A 14 -0.89 -14.63 -8.90
N LEU A 15 -1.06 -13.57 -8.11
CA LEU A 15 -1.82 -12.38 -8.50
C LEU A 15 -1.04 -11.45 -9.45
N PHE A 16 0.27 -11.67 -9.60
CA PHE A 16 1.19 -10.86 -10.40
C PHE A 16 1.94 -11.74 -11.41
N PRO A 17 1.29 -12.15 -12.53
CA PRO A 17 1.82 -13.16 -13.45
C PRO A 17 3.15 -12.78 -14.09
N ASP A 18 3.42 -11.49 -14.31
CA ASP A 18 4.66 -11.01 -14.91
C ASP A 18 5.87 -11.20 -13.97
N ARG A 19 5.63 -11.40 -12.68
CA ARG A 19 6.66 -11.65 -11.65
C ARG A 19 6.97 -13.12 -11.44
N ASN A 20 6.17 -14.00 -11.99
CA ASN A 20 6.38 -15.43 -11.94
C ASN A 20 7.46 -15.82 -12.97
N THR A 21 8.73 -15.79 -12.56
CA THR A 21 9.94 -15.86 -13.42
C THR A 21 10.07 -17.13 -14.28
N ALA A 22 9.24 -18.14 -14.05
CA ALA A 22 9.25 -19.37 -14.82
C ALA A 22 8.53 -19.27 -16.19
N LYS A 23 7.74 -18.22 -16.45
CA LYS A 23 6.88 -18.10 -17.65
C LYS A 23 7.07 -16.82 -18.48
N SER A 24 7.85 -15.86 -18.05
CA SER A 24 7.94 -14.54 -18.68
C SER A 24 8.98 -14.45 -19.81
N LYS A 25 8.83 -15.27 -20.85
CA LYS A 25 9.52 -15.05 -22.15
C LYS A 25 8.58 -15.24 -23.32
N LYS A 26 7.31 -14.83 -23.23
CA LYS A 26 6.42 -14.83 -24.40
C LYS A 26 5.70 -13.49 -24.53
N ALA A 27 5.93 -12.91 -25.72
CA ALA A 27 5.19 -11.79 -26.28
C ALA A 27 5.47 -10.40 -25.71
N PHE A 28 6.70 -10.01 -25.67
CA PHE A 28 7.06 -8.59 -25.75
C PHE A 28 7.13 -8.21 -27.24
N ILE A 29 6.04 -8.06 -27.92
CA ILE A 29 5.95 -7.34 -29.20
C ILE A 29 4.48 -6.98 -29.49
N THR A 30 4.21 -5.70 -29.58
CA THR A 30 3.34 -5.00 -30.55
C THR A 30 1.90 -4.62 -30.20
N GLN A 31 1.28 -4.93 -29.08
CA GLN A 31 -0.12 -4.48 -28.92
C GLN A 31 -0.48 -3.66 -27.69
N SER A 32 0.38 -3.57 -26.69
CA SER A 32 0.08 -2.87 -25.43
C SER A 32 0.78 -1.51 -25.28
N LEU A 33 1.59 -1.09 -26.22
CA LEU A 33 2.48 0.07 -26.08
C LEU A 33 1.77 1.43 -25.98
N PHE A 34 0.48 1.54 -26.27
CA PHE A 34 -0.18 2.85 -26.34
C PHE A 34 -1.41 3.06 -25.46
N THR A 35 -1.89 2.07 -24.73
CA THR A 35 -3.17 2.23 -24.03
C THR A 35 -3.11 2.11 -22.51
N PHE A 36 -2.92 0.92 -21.97
CA PHE A 36 -3.04 0.73 -20.50
C PHE A 36 -1.76 1.08 -19.77
N ASN A 37 -0.59 0.63 -20.23
CA ASN A 37 0.68 0.90 -19.57
C ASN A 37 1.02 2.39 -19.56
N HIS A 38 0.88 3.07 -20.71
CA HIS A 38 1.13 4.52 -20.80
C HIS A 38 0.17 5.29 -19.89
N LYS A 39 -1.12 4.95 -19.89
CA LYS A 39 -2.12 5.56 -19.00
C LYS A 39 -1.74 5.37 -17.52
N CYS A 40 -1.32 4.15 -17.13
CA CYS A 40 -0.86 3.85 -15.79
C CYS A 40 0.34 4.73 -15.41
N GLN A 41 1.35 4.82 -16.28
CA GLN A 41 2.56 5.62 -16.05
C GLN A 41 2.25 7.11 -15.91
N VAL A 42 1.34 7.65 -16.73
CA VAL A 42 0.90 9.06 -16.63
C VAL A 42 0.14 9.31 -15.33
N MET A 43 -0.79 8.42 -14.97
CA MET A 43 -1.53 8.53 -13.71
C MET A 43 -0.62 8.41 -12.49
N LEU A 44 0.39 7.51 -12.53
CA LEU A 44 1.40 7.38 -11.48
C LEU A 44 2.20 8.69 -11.34
N GLN A 45 2.71 9.23 -12.44
CA GLN A 45 3.45 10.50 -12.44
C GLN A 45 2.62 11.61 -11.80
N PHE A 46 1.35 11.73 -12.21
CA PHE A 46 0.44 12.72 -11.65
C PHE A 46 0.21 12.49 -10.15
N ALA A 47 0.05 11.23 -9.70
CA ALA A 47 -0.11 10.90 -8.30
C ALA A 47 1.13 11.30 -7.47
N MET A 48 2.34 11.00 -7.94
CA MET A 48 3.59 11.36 -7.25
C MET A 48 3.78 12.87 -7.16
N GLU A 49 3.41 13.61 -8.22
CA GLU A 49 3.61 15.07 -8.29
C GLU A 49 2.53 15.89 -7.59
N THR A 50 1.31 15.36 -7.48
CA THR A 50 0.17 16.17 -7.00
C THR A 50 -0.46 15.68 -5.71
N SER A 51 -0.35 14.36 -5.38
CA SER A 51 -0.92 13.83 -4.16
C SER A 51 -0.12 14.27 -2.93
N PRO A 52 -0.75 14.98 -1.99
CA PRO A 52 -0.07 15.36 -0.76
C PRO A 52 0.29 14.15 0.12
N TYR A 53 -0.45 13.05 0.00
CA TYR A 53 -0.15 11.80 0.68
C TYR A 53 1.15 11.18 0.15
N ALA A 54 1.26 11.04 -1.18
CA ALA A 54 2.46 10.49 -1.81
C ALA A 54 3.69 11.35 -1.50
N LYS A 55 3.57 12.67 -1.61
CA LYS A 55 4.66 13.61 -1.30
C LYS A 55 5.18 13.46 0.13
N LEU A 56 4.28 13.38 1.10
CA LEU A 56 4.67 13.18 2.50
C LEU A 56 5.40 11.86 2.70
N LEU A 57 4.86 10.76 2.17
CA LEU A 57 5.47 9.43 2.30
C LEU A 57 6.85 9.38 1.64
N LEU A 58 6.99 9.92 0.43
CA LEU A 58 8.28 9.99 -0.27
C LEU A 58 9.31 10.84 0.51
N SER A 59 8.88 11.97 1.08
CA SER A 59 9.73 12.80 1.94
C SER A 59 10.15 12.07 3.21
N ALA A 60 9.21 11.36 3.85
CA ALA A 60 9.47 10.58 5.05
C ALA A 60 10.42 9.41 4.79
N MET A 61 10.24 8.69 3.68
CA MET A 61 11.14 7.62 3.26
C MET A 61 12.56 8.17 3.02
N LYS A 62 12.67 9.29 2.31
CA LYS A 62 13.97 9.94 2.08
C LYS A 62 14.66 10.33 3.40
N SER A 63 13.92 10.87 4.36
CA SER A 63 14.46 11.21 5.69
C SER A 63 14.87 9.97 6.50
N SER A 64 14.25 8.83 6.23
CA SER A 64 14.60 7.52 6.82
C SER A 64 15.72 6.79 6.05
N GLY A 65 16.34 7.43 5.06
CA GLY A 65 17.45 6.88 4.28
C GLY A 65 17.03 6.09 3.03
N CYS A 66 15.74 6.00 2.71
CA CYS A 66 15.24 5.28 1.53
C CYS A 66 14.82 6.25 0.42
N THR A 67 15.65 6.38 -0.60
CA THR A 67 15.32 7.19 -1.76
C THR A 67 14.54 6.39 -2.78
N VAL A 68 13.35 6.86 -3.13
CA VAL A 68 12.47 6.22 -4.12
C VAL A 68 12.72 6.82 -5.50
N TYR A 69 13.00 5.95 -6.47
CA TYR A 69 13.14 6.29 -7.89
C TYR A 69 11.98 5.66 -8.66
N LYS A 70 11.23 6.46 -9.41
CA LYS A 70 10.03 5.99 -10.12
C LYS A 70 10.33 4.76 -11.00
N ASP A 71 11.33 4.86 -11.86
CA ASP A 71 11.64 3.83 -12.85
C ASP A 71 12.21 2.54 -12.25
N ARG A 72 12.66 2.59 -10.99
CA ARG A 72 13.21 1.42 -10.29
C ARG A 72 12.20 0.77 -9.35
N HIS A 73 11.40 1.60 -8.66
CA HIS A 73 10.59 1.13 -7.54
C HIS A 73 9.09 1.06 -7.88
N PHE A 74 8.69 1.44 -9.11
CA PHE A 74 7.32 1.27 -9.57
C PHE A 74 7.29 0.54 -10.89
N SER A 75 6.30 -0.34 -11.05
CA SER A 75 5.98 -0.99 -12.32
C SER A 75 4.47 -0.96 -12.56
N CYS A 76 4.09 -0.85 -13.84
CA CYS A 76 2.72 -1.01 -14.29
C CYS A 76 2.64 -2.36 -14.99
N GLU A 77 1.89 -3.30 -14.42
CA GLU A 77 1.79 -4.69 -14.87
C GLU A 77 0.32 -5.09 -14.98
N ASP A 78 0.02 -6.14 -15.72
CA ASP A 78 -1.29 -6.79 -15.68
C ASP A 78 -1.34 -7.72 -14.47
N CYS A 79 -2.43 -7.67 -13.72
CA CYS A 79 -2.62 -8.49 -12.53
C CYS A 79 -3.81 -9.42 -12.69
N ASP A 80 -3.75 -10.56 -12.04
CA ASP A 80 -4.86 -11.48 -11.93
C ASP A 80 -5.83 -11.07 -10.81
N GLY A 81 -7.09 -11.41 -10.94
CA GLY A 81 -8.10 -11.09 -9.96
C GLY A 81 -8.45 -9.61 -9.88
N SER A 82 -8.93 -9.18 -8.71
CA SER A 82 -9.43 -7.82 -8.46
C SER A 82 -8.45 -6.92 -7.70
N VAL A 83 -7.18 -7.33 -7.59
CA VAL A 83 -6.15 -6.52 -6.90
C VAL A 83 -5.81 -5.29 -7.73
N SER A 84 -5.49 -4.20 -7.05
CA SER A 84 -5.15 -2.93 -7.71
C SER A 84 -3.67 -2.61 -7.65
N GLY A 85 -2.93 -3.27 -6.78
CA GLY A 85 -1.49 -3.11 -6.61
C GLY A 85 -0.96 -4.04 -5.56
N GLY A 86 0.34 -3.96 -5.33
CA GLY A 86 1.04 -4.69 -4.28
C GLY A 86 2.45 -4.18 -4.08
N PHE A 87 2.95 -4.31 -2.86
CA PHE A 87 4.34 -4.06 -2.51
C PHE A 87 5.12 -5.37 -2.47
N ASP A 88 6.08 -5.52 -3.36
CA ASP A 88 7.02 -6.65 -3.36
C ASP A 88 8.24 -6.32 -2.49
N ALA A 89 8.28 -6.88 -1.30
CA ALA A 89 9.36 -6.65 -0.34
C ALA A 89 10.71 -7.20 -0.80
N ASN A 90 10.73 -8.25 -1.64
CA ASN A 90 11.98 -8.83 -2.15
C ASN A 90 12.71 -7.90 -3.12
N SER A 91 11.96 -7.27 -4.03
CA SER A 91 12.51 -6.34 -5.01
C SER A 91 12.43 -4.88 -4.55
N SER A 92 11.73 -4.60 -3.44
CA SER A 92 11.38 -3.24 -2.98
C SER A 92 10.62 -2.45 -4.04
N GLN A 93 9.74 -3.11 -4.78
CA GLN A 93 8.95 -2.51 -5.86
C GLN A 93 7.48 -2.45 -5.52
N ILE A 94 6.83 -1.41 -5.99
CA ILE A 94 5.38 -1.24 -6.00
C ILE A 94 4.87 -1.61 -7.38
N VAL A 95 4.01 -2.61 -7.44
CA VAL A 95 3.30 -3.02 -8.65
C VAL A 95 1.95 -2.34 -8.71
N LEU A 96 1.62 -1.74 -9.84
CA LEU A 96 0.35 -1.10 -10.12
C LEU A 96 -0.38 -1.89 -11.22
N CYS A 97 -1.57 -2.38 -10.90
CA CYS A 97 -2.35 -3.22 -11.81
C CYS A 97 -3.04 -2.36 -12.87
N GLN A 98 -2.39 -2.18 -14.01
CA GLN A 98 -2.84 -1.29 -15.09
C GLN A 98 -4.21 -1.69 -15.66
N ASN A 99 -4.54 -2.97 -15.64
CA ASN A 99 -5.83 -3.51 -16.07
C ASN A 99 -6.97 -3.25 -15.08
N ASN A 100 -6.67 -2.90 -13.81
CA ASN A 100 -7.66 -2.70 -12.76
C ASN A 100 -7.77 -1.22 -12.31
N ILE A 101 -6.80 -0.37 -12.69
CA ILE A 101 -6.79 1.05 -12.31
C ILE A 101 -7.21 1.92 -13.50
N HIS A 102 -8.43 2.46 -13.46
CA HIS A 102 -8.99 3.22 -14.58
C HIS A 102 -9.13 4.72 -14.30
N GLN A 103 -9.10 5.15 -13.03
CA GLN A 103 -9.37 6.51 -12.59
C GLN A 103 -8.23 7.07 -11.73
N GLN A 104 -7.91 8.37 -11.88
CA GLN A 104 -6.85 9.03 -11.12
C GLN A 104 -7.07 8.97 -9.61
N ALA A 105 -8.32 9.13 -9.15
CA ALA A 105 -8.63 9.03 -7.72
C ALA A 105 -8.34 7.62 -7.15
N HIS A 106 -8.55 6.57 -7.95
CA HIS A 106 -8.18 5.22 -7.59
C HIS A 106 -6.66 5.05 -7.58
N MET A 107 -5.96 5.51 -8.62
CA MET A 107 -4.49 5.51 -8.66
C MET A 107 -3.89 6.19 -7.43
N ASN A 108 -4.39 7.36 -7.04
CA ASN A 108 -3.88 8.09 -5.88
C ASN A 108 -4.00 7.28 -4.59
N ARG A 109 -5.12 6.56 -4.39
CA ARG A 109 -5.31 5.71 -3.21
C ARG A 109 -4.39 4.48 -3.23
N VAL A 110 -4.30 3.80 -4.38
CA VAL A 110 -3.42 2.62 -4.54
C VAL A 110 -1.97 3.02 -4.29
N VAL A 111 -1.48 4.06 -4.96
CA VAL A 111 -0.11 4.55 -4.75
C VAL A 111 0.15 4.92 -3.29
N THR A 112 -0.83 5.54 -2.61
CA THR A 112 -0.67 5.88 -1.19
C THR A 112 -0.64 4.62 -0.33
N HIS A 113 -1.50 3.64 -0.60
CA HIS A 113 -1.57 2.36 0.11
C HIS A 113 -0.23 1.63 0.03
N GLU A 114 0.28 1.43 -1.18
CA GLU A 114 1.53 0.71 -1.42
C GLU A 114 2.77 1.49 -0.90
N LEU A 115 2.73 2.83 -0.95
CA LEU A 115 3.78 3.65 -0.34
C LEU A 115 3.81 3.54 1.19
N ILE A 116 2.69 3.24 1.85
CA ILE A 116 2.69 2.98 3.30
C ILE A 116 3.41 1.67 3.60
N HIS A 117 3.19 0.62 2.82
CA HIS A 117 3.96 -0.62 2.95
C HIS A 117 5.46 -0.39 2.71
N ALA A 118 5.81 0.34 1.66
CA ALA A 118 7.20 0.70 1.37
C ALA A 118 7.83 1.55 2.49
N PHE A 119 7.07 2.47 3.09
CA PHE A 119 7.51 3.26 4.24
C PHE A 119 7.71 2.40 5.48
N ASP A 120 6.81 1.47 5.75
CA ASP A 120 6.96 0.53 6.88
C ASP A 120 8.18 -0.38 6.68
N HIS A 121 8.41 -0.86 5.46
CA HIS A 121 9.61 -1.63 5.11
C HIS A 121 10.91 -0.81 5.28
N CYS A 122 10.86 0.50 4.99
CA CYS A 122 12.00 1.39 5.13
C CYS A 122 12.33 1.72 6.60
N ARG A 123 11.31 2.02 7.41
CA ARG A 123 11.51 2.54 8.78
C ARG A 123 11.70 1.47 9.84
N ALA A 124 11.32 0.22 9.55
CA ALA A 124 11.31 -0.86 10.53
C ALA A 124 11.69 -2.19 9.88
N HIS A 125 12.17 -3.13 10.70
CA HIS A 125 12.35 -4.50 10.25
C HIS A 125 11.00 -5.21 10.20
N VAL A 126 10.46 -5.36 8.98
CA VAL A 126 9.20 -6.07 8.73
C VAL A 126 9.51 -7.42 8.13
N ASP A 127 9.20 -8.50 8.86
CA ASP A 127 9.24 -9.87 8.31
C ASP A 127 7.91 -10.14 7.58
N TRP A 128 7.89 -9.82 6.29
CA TRP A 128 6.72 -9.93 5.42
C TRP A 128 6.26 -11.37 5.21
N PHE A 129 7.17 -12.31 5.27
CA PHE A 129 6.92 -13.68 4.82
C PHE A 129 6.57 -14.64 5.97
N ASN A 130 7.19 -14.47 7.14
CA ASN A 130 7.05 -15.42 8.24
C ASN A 130 6.28 -14.86 9.43
N ASN A 131 6.06 -13.54 9.49
CA ASN A 131 5.36 -12.90 10.61
C ASN A 131 4.06 -12.27 10.18
N TYR A 132 2.97 -12.98 10.35
CA TYR A 132 1.63 -12.51 9.98
C TYR A 132 1.18 -11.28 10.77
N ARG A 133 1.70 -11.05 12.01
CA ARG A 133 1.41 -9.83 12.78
C ARG A 133 2.05 -8.60 12.14
N HIS A 134 3.27 -8.73 11.59
CA HIS A 134 3.91 -7.64 10.85
C HIS A 134 3.13 -7.31 9.59
N LEU A 135 2.71 -8.33 8.82
CA LEU A 135 1.87 -8.14 7.65
C LEU A 135 0.55 -7.47 8.03
N ALA A 136 -0.17 -7.98 9.03
CA ALA A 136 -1.43 -7.44 9.50
C ALA A 136 -1.30 -5.98 9.97
N CYS A 137 -0.24 -5.66 10.68
CA CYS A 137 0.03 -4.30 11.13
C CYS A 137 0.18 -3.32 9.97
N SER A 138 0.96 -3.68 8.95
CA SER A 138 1.14 -2.83 7.77
C SER A 138 -0.15 -2.69 6.96
N GLU A 139 -0.96 -3.75 6.84
CA GLU A 139 -2.27 -3.69 6.18
C GLU A 139 -3.27 -2.80 6.93
N ILE A 140 -3.29 -2.86 8.27
CA ILE A 140 -4.12 -1.98 9.10
C ILE A 140 -3.73 -0.51 8.87
N ARG A 141 -2.44 -0.22 8.88
CA ARG A 141 -1.92 1.14 8.65
C ARG A 141 -2.25 1.63 7.24
N ALA A 142 -2.01 0.79 6.23
CA ALA A 142 -2.31 1.12 4.84
C ALA A 142 -3.81 1.40 4.64
N ALA A 143 -4.70 0.54 5.15
CA ALA A 143 -6.15 0.76 5.08
C ALA A 143 -6.60 2.03 5.84
N ASN A 144 -5.95 2.35 6.97
CA ASN A 144 -6.31 3.48 7.80
C ASN A 144 -5.83 4.83 7.21
N LEU A 145 -4.63 4.87 6.61
CA LEU A 145 -3.95 6.12 6.25
C LEU A 145 -4.05 6.48 4.76
N SER A 146 -4.35 5.52 3.87
CA SER A 146 -4.46 5.77 2.42
C SER A 146 -5.72 6.53 1.99
N GLY A 147 -6.70 6.66 2.89
CA GLY A 147 -8.03 7.17 2.57
C GLY A 147 -9.01 6.11 2.08
N ASP A 148 -8.64 4.84 2.09
CA ASP A 148 -9.50 3.72 1.69
C ASP A 148 -10.77 3.61 2.54
N CYS A 149 -10.65 3.87 3.84
CA CYS A 149 -11.75 3.91 4.81
C CYS A 149 -12.12 5.34 5.21
N SER A 150 -12.01 6.31 4.27
CA SER A 150 -12.47 7.67 4.51
C SER A 150 -14.00 7.74 4.46
N PHE A 151 -14.58 8.69 5.22
CA PHE A 151 -16.05 8.87 5.27
C PHE A 151 -16.68 9.08 3.90
N SER A 152 -16.03 9.81 2.99
CA SER A 152 -16.51 10.02 1.62
C SER A 152 -16.51 8.75 0.77
N SER A 153 -15.55 7.85 0.97
CA SER A 153 -15.53 6.55 0.28
C SER A 153 -16.58 5.59 0.82
N GLU A 154 -16.97 5.75 2.08
CA GLU A 154 -17.99 4.94 2.74
C GLU A 154 -19.42 5.40 2.40
N ILE A 155 -19.67 6.69 2.27
CA ILE A 155 -20.97 7.22 1.75
C ILE A 155 -21.23 6.65 0.36
N ASN A 156 -20.23 6.61 -0.51
CA ASN A 156 -20.35 6.04 -1.85
C ASN A 156 -20.65 4.51 -1.84
N ARG A 157 -20.52 3.86 -0.69
CA ARG A 157 -20.81 2.43 -0.48
C ARG A 157 -22.09 2.20 0.33
N PHE A 158 -22.88 3.26 0.60
CA PHE A 158 -24.16 3.20 1.36
C PHE A 158 -24.04 2.67 2.80
N ASN A 159 -22.92 2.89 3.47
CA ASN A 159 -22.69 2.45 4.85
C ASN A 159 -22.83 3.62 5.84
N PHE A 160 -23.90 3.67 6.63
CA PHE A 160 -24.31 4.84 7.44
C PHE A 160 -24.16 4.72 8.96
N GLY A 161 -23.15 4.03 9.49
CA GLY A 161 -22.93 3.89 10.95
C GLY A 161 -21.70 4.69 11.46
N LEU A 162 -21.89 5.60 12.43
CA LEU A 162 -21.00 6.78 12.58
C LEU A 162 -19.76 6.67 13.48
N LYS A 163 -19.61 5.75 14.42
CA LYS A 163 -18.44 5.78 15.33
C LYS A 163 -17.49 4.57 15.24
N ASN A 164 -18.00 3.39 14.96
CA ASN A 164 -17.17 2.18 14.86
C ASN A 164 -16.86 1.81 13.41
N HIS A 165 -17.53 2.48 12.48
CA HIS A 165 -17.51 2.13 11.05
C HIS A 165 -16.11 2.17 10.43
N ARG A 166 -15.30 3.17 10.79
CA ARG A 166 -13.91 3.25 10.28
C ARG A 166 -13.06 2.07 10.75
N GLN A 167 -13.14 1.72 12.03
CA GLN A 167 -12.38 0.60 12.57
C GLN A 167 -12.81 -0.72 11.94
N GLU A 168 -14.10 -0.92 11.75
CA GLU A 168 -14.66 -2.10 11.06
C GLU A 168 -14.21 -2.15 9.58
N CYS A 169 -14.25 -1.00 8.88
CA CYS A 169 -13.74 -0.91 7.53
C CYS A 169 -12.25 -1.30 7.46
N VAL A 170 -11.42 -0.74 8.34
CA VAL A 170 -9.97 -1.02 8.38
C VAL A 170 -9.72 -2.49 8.70
N ARG A 171 -10.41 -3.07 9.70
CA ARG A 171 -10.31 -4.51 10.01
C ARG A 171 -10.67 -5.37 8.80
N GLY A 172 -11.81 -5.10 8.19
CA GLY A 172 -12.28 -5.86 7.04
C GLY A 172 -11.38 -5.74 5.81
N ARG A 173 -10.73 -4.59 5.61
CA ARG A 173 -9.75 -4.44 4.53
C ARG A 173 -8.45 -5.18 4.82
N ALA A 174 -7.87 -5.00 5.99
CA ALA A 174 -6.68 -5.72 6.41
C ALA A 174 -6.87 -7.25 6.33
N LEU A 175 -8.01 -7.74 6.79
CA LEU A 175 -8.37 -9.14 6.71
C LEU A 175 -8.41 -9.66 5.26
N ARG A 176 -9.08 -8.91 4.35
CA ARG A 176 -9.14 -9.29 2.93
C ARG A 176 -7.76 -9.27 2.26
N SER A 177 -6.92 -8.28 2.56
CA SER A 177 -5.54 -8.21 2.03
C SER A 177 -4.72 -9.42 2.47
N ILE A 178 -4.77 -9.78 3.75
CA ILE A 178 -4.05 -10.95 4.28
C ILE A 178 -4.51 -12.23 3.58
N LEU A 179 -5.82 -12.44 3.46
CA LEU A 179 -6.40 -13.63 2.81
C LEU A 179 -6.11 -13.70 1.32
N ALA A 180 -5.86 -12.57 0.66
CA ALA A 180 -5.46 -12.55 -0.75
C ALA A 180 -4.05 -13.07 -0.98
N VAL A 181 -3.16 -12.93 0.01
CA VAL A 181 -1.74 -13.24 -0.12
C VAL A 181 -1.26 -14.36 0.81
N ARG A 182 -2.14 -14.92 1.65
CA ARG A 182 -1.82 -16.01 2.60
C ARG A 182 -2.90 -17.07 2.60
N LYS A 183 -2.47 -18.33 2.61
CA LYS A 183 -3.35 -19.51 2.71
C LYS A 183 -3.59 -19.87 4.17
N ILE A 184 -4.33 -19.02 4.88
CA ILE A 184 -4.76 -19.25 6.27
C ILE A 184 -6.28 -19.15 6.37
N SER A 185 -6.86 -19.65 7.46
CA SER A 185 -8.31 -19.56 7.65
C SER A 185 -8.76 -18.13 7.95
N HIS A 186 -10.01 -17.81 7.62
CA HIS A 186 -10.60 -16.50 7.93
C HIS A 186 -10.58 -16.22 9.45
N GLU A 187 -10.81 -17.25 10.26
CA GLU A 187 -10.78 -17.13 11.72
C GLU A 187 -9.37 -16.82 12.25
N GLU A 188 -8.36 -17.49 11.73
CA GLU A 188 -6.96 -17.24 12.09
C GLU A 188 -6.50 -15.84 11.68
N ALA A 189 -6.79 -15.44 10.44
CA ALA A 189 -6.50 -14.08 9.98
C ALA A 189 -7.21 -13.01 10.82
N GLY A 190 -8.48 -13.27 11.22
CA GLY A 190 -9.24 -12.39 12.11
C GLY A 190 -8.59 -12.21 13.47
N LYS A 191 -8.17 -13.31 14.11
CA LYS A 191 -7.45 -13.27 15.40
C LYS A 191 -6.15 -12.48 15.31
N ILE A 192 -5.38 -12.67 14.24
CA ILE A 192 -4.11 -11.95 14.02
C ILE A 192 -4.36 -10.44 13.87
N VAL A 193 -5.38 -10.07 13.07
CA VAL A 193 -5.74 -8.66 12.89
C VAL A 193 -6.15 -8.04 14.22
N ASP A 194 -7.03 -8.69 14.99
CA ASP A 194 -7.53 -8.16 16.27
C ASP A 194 -6.41 -8.02 17.31
N GLU A 195 -5.44 -8.94 17.33
CA GLU A 195 -4.30 -8.91 18.25
C GLU A 195 -3.44 -7.67 18.09
N VAL A 196 -3.23 -7.20 16.86
CA VAL A 196 -2.36 -6.03 16.58
C VAL A 196 -3.12 -4.74 16.28
N PHE A 197 -4.48 -4.81 16.25
CA PHE A 197 -5.31 -3.73 15.72
C PHE A 197 -5.07 -2.39 16.40
N ASP A 198 -5.19 -2.34 17.71
CA ASP A 198 -5.15 -1.06 18.43
C ASP A 198 -3.79 -0.37 18.33
N SER A 199 -2.69 -1.12 18.42
CA SER A 199 -1.35 -0.58 18.27
C SER A 199 -1.10 -0.04 16.86
N CYS A 200 -1.50 -0.79 15.83
CA CYS A 200 -1.23 -0.42 14.44
C CYS A 200 -2.21 0.62 13.89
N PHE A 201 -3.46 0.61 14.36
CA PHE A 201 -4.45 1.64 14.03
C PHE A 201 -4.06 3.02 14.57
N ASN A 202 -3.44 3.06 15.75
CA ASN A 202 -2.97 4.30 16.39
C ASN A 202 -1.58 4.75 15.89
N ASP A 203 -0.84 3.90 15.18
CA ASP A 203 0.41 4.29 14.55
C ASP A 203 0.12 5.08 13.26
N THR A 204 0.09 6.38 13.38
CA THR A 204 -0.22 7.31 12.29
C THR A 204 1.00 7.91 11.60
N ALA A 205 2.22 7.40 11.87
CA ALA A 205 3.42 7.88 11.20
C ALA A 205 3.35 7.63 9.66
N PRO A 206 3.81 8.54 8.82
CA PRO A 206 4.43 9.84 9.11
C PRO A 206 3.42 10.99 9.26
N PHE A 207 2.11 10.74 9.15
CA PHE A 207 1.05 11.76 9.11
C PHE A 207 0.82 12.47 10.45
N GLY A 208 1.20 11.86 11.57
CA GLY A 208 0.98 12.37 12.93
C GLY A 208 -0.48 12.25 13.41
N ARG A 209 -1.44 12.15 12.49
CA ARG A 209 -2.86 11.87 12.72
C ARG A 209 -3.45 11.18 11.51
N ILE A 210 -4.64 10.58 11.65
CA ILE A 210 -5.35 9.99 10.52
C ILE A 210 -5.80 11.11 9.57
N PRO A 211 -5.35 11.12 8.30
CA PRO A 211 -5.75 12.12 7.34
C PRO A 211 -7.15 11.80 6.77
N HIS A 212 -8.10 12.73 6.87
CA HIS A 212 -9.46 12.59 6.33
C HIS A 212 -9.62 13.24 4.97
N THR A 213 -8.77 14.21 4.66
CA THR A 213 -8.82 15.01 3.45
C THR A 213 -7.43 15.35 2.92
N ASN A 214 -7.37 15.79 1.66
CA ASN A 214 -6.14 16.35 1.10
C ASN A 214 -5.59 17.56 1.89
N LYS A 215 -6.45 18.30 2.60
CA LYS A 215 -6.01 19.40 3.46
C LYS A 215 -5.25 18.89 4.67
N ASP A 216 -5.71 17.79 5.27
CA ASP A 216 -5.04 17.15 6.40
C ASP A 216 -3.67 16.62 5.99
N ALA A 217 -3.56 15.98 4.82
CA ALA A 217 -2.29 15.49 4.31
C ALA A 217 -1.31 16.64 3.99
N LYS A 218 -1.79 17.76 3.42
CA LYS A 218 -0.97 18.98 3.22
C LYS A 218 -0.51 19.58 4.55
N PHE A 219 -1.37 19.59 5.56
CA PHE A 219 -0.99 20.02 6.90
C PHE A 219 0.07 19.12 7.51
N ALA A 220 -0.11 17.80 7.40
CA ALA A 220 0.86 16.80 7.87
C ALA A 220 2.22 16.98 7.19
N THR A 221 2.25 17.24 5.87
CA THR A 221 3.51 17.50 5.14
C THR A 221 4.25 18.71 5.72
N ARG A 222 3.55 19.83 5.90
CA ARG A 222 4.16 21.04 6.50
C ARG A 222 4.66 20.80 7.91
N HIS A 223 3.89 20.09 8.71
CA HIS A 223 4.27 19.75 10.09
C HIS A 223 5.49 18.83 10.10
N TYR A 224 5.53 17.85 9.20
CA TYR A 224 6.66 16.93 9.06
C TYR A 224 7.95 17.67 8.67
N GLU A 225 7.88 18.54 7.65
CA GLU A 225 9.02 19.34 7.18
C GLU A 225 9.53 20.36 8.20
N SER A 226 8.66 20.82 9.10
CA SER A 226 9.02 21.78 10.16
C SER A 226 9.43 21.13 11.49
N ARG A 227 9.26 19.79 11.61
CA ARG A 227 9.50 19.07 12.87
C ARG A 227 10.91 19.27 13.41
N ASP A 228 11.91 19.22 12.55
CA ASP A 228 13.31 19.33 12.94
C ASP A 228 13.72 20.76 13.33
N ARG A 229 12.94 21.78 12.91
CA ARG A 229 13.19 23.18 13.29
C ARG A 229 12.95 23.44 14.79
N TYR A 230 12.03 22.69 15.41
CA TYR A 230 11.75 22.80 16.85
C TYR A 230 12.81 22.13 17.71
N HIS A 231 13.59 21.21 17.15
CA HIS A 231 14.64 20.48 17.85
C HIS A 231 16.05 21.01 17.53
N ALA A 232 16.19 21.89 16.55
CA ALA A 232 17.49 22.46 16.14
C ALA A 232 18.05 23.52 17.11
N ASN A 233 17.28 23.90 18.12
CA ASN A 233 17.66 24.91 19.15
C ASN A 233 17.89 24.31 20.54
N VAL A 234 18.17 22.99 20.64
CA VAL A 234 18.51 22.32 21.90
C VAL A 234 19.97 21.93 21.89
#